data_06fb0d03a1b5141c9919cfc890f407a5
#
_entry.id   06fb0d03a1b5141c9919cfc890f407a5
#
_cell.length_a   1.000
_cell.length_b   1.000
_cell.length_c   1.000
_cell.angle_alpha   90.00
_cell.angle_beta   90.00
_cell.angle_gamma   90.00
#
_symmetry.space_group_name_H-M   'P 1'
#
loop_
_entity.id
_entity.type
_entity.pdbx_description
1 polymer ?
#
loop_
_entity_poly.entity_id
_entity_poly.type
_entity_poly.pdbx_seq_one_letter_code
_entity_poly.pdbx_strand_id
1 'polypeptide(L)'
;MEYSAIFHDMDKRFCYAIDKDLFVIRVQVKKDDMKEVILHYEDKYIPIERKDTRMTLPMKKVATSQFHDYYEAQLQMHLICLRYFFEFTDMQGEKVYYGNYEFDKECITNRDRMFDCPQNLREEEMFEVPQWAANKVVYQYFSVALCHNTAGGQRAVV
;
A
#
# COMPACT_ATOMS: atom_id res chain seq x y z
N MET A 1 10.59 19.58 10.78
CA MET A 1 10.27 18.32 10.06
C MET A 1 11.19 18.12 8.87
N GLU A 2 11.83 16.97 8.73
CA GLU A 2 12.73 16.64 7.60
C GLU A 2 11.99 15.80 6.56
N TYR A 3 11.49 16.44 5.53
CA TYR A 3 10.68 15.79 4.48
C TYR A 3 11.42 14.69 3.71
N SER A 4 12.71 14.87 3.48
CA SER A 4 13.53 13.93 2.72
C SER A 4 13.72 12.58 3.43
N ALA A 5 13.46 12.51 4.73
CA ALA A 5 13.55 11.30 5.53
C ALA A 5 12.21 10.60 5.69
N ILE A 6 11.10 11.22 5.27
CA ILE A 6 9.78 10.62 5.28
C ILE A 6 9.66 9.70 4.06
N PHE A 7 9.44 8.42 4.32
CA PHE A 7 9.33 7.42 3.26
C PHE A 7 8.26 6.39 3.56
N HIS A 8 7.44 6.15 2.57
CA HIS A 8 6.46 5.08 2.54
C HIS A 8 6.34 4.55 1.10
N ASP A 9 6.15 3.25 0.96
CA ASP A 9 5.86 2.60 -0.31
C ASP A 9 4.79 1.52 -0.08
N MET A 10 4.05 1.19 -1.13
CA MET A 10 3.02 0.13 -1.08
C MET A 10 3.61 -1.27 -1.29
N ASP A 11 4.89 -1.46 -0.99
CA ASP A 11 5.55 -2.76 -1.02
C ASP A 11 5.39 -3.52 0.32
N LYS A 12 5.78 -4.80 0.32
CA LYS A 12 5.66 -5.70 1.48
C LYS A 12 6.47 -5.28 2.71
N ARG A 13 7.34 -4.28 2.62
CA ARG A 13 8.09 -3.74 3.76
C ARG A 13 7.31 -2.71 4.55
N PHE A 14 6.38 -2.02 3.87
CA PHE A 14 5.62 -0.92 4.43
C PHE A 14 4.11 -1.14 4.44
N CYS A 15 3.61 -2.08 3.64
CA CYS A 15 2.18 -2.31 3.45
C CYS A 15 1.94 -3.81 3.25
N TYR A 16 1.46 -4.51 4.29
CA TYR A 16 1.31 -5.97 4.24
C TYR A 16 0.23 -6.49 5.18
N ALA A 17 -0.37 -7.63 4.81
CA ALA A 17 -1.26 -8.38 5.68
C ALA A 17 -0.46 -9.35 6.55
N ILE A 18 -0.77 -9.42 7.84
CA ILE A 18 -0.28 -10.47 8.76
C ILE A 18 -1.17 -11.69 8.61
N ASP A 19 -2.47 -11.48 8.59
CA ASP A 19 -3.48 -12.48 8.30
C ASP A 19 -4.66 -11.81 7.57
N LYS A 20 -5.75 -12.55 7.39
CA LYS A 20 -6.95 -12.09 6.68
C LYS A 20 -7.66 -10.90 7.32
N ASP A 21 -7.46 -10.67 8.62
CA ASP A 21 -8.15 -9.62 9.39
C ASP A 21 -7.21 -8.51 9.85
N LEU A 22 -5.89 -8.71 9.75
CA LEU A 22 -4.90 -7.79 10.28
C LEU A 22 -3.96 -7.28 9.20
N PHE A 23 -4.05 -6.00 8.92
CA PHE A 23 -3.24 -5.31 7.93
C PHE A 23 -2.33 -4.27 8.59
N VAL A 24 -1.09 -4.18 8.14
CA VAL A 24 -0.08 -3.27 8.69
C VAL A 24 0.33 -2.24 7.65
N ILE A 25 0.30 -0.98 8.07
CA ILE A 25 0.86 0.14 7.31
C ILE A 25 1.99 0.73 8.14
N ARG A 26 3.15 0.87 7.51
CA ARG A 26 4.38 1.40 8.12
C ARG A 26 4.84 2.65 7.40
N VAL A 27 5.41 3.59 8.11
CA VAL A 27 6.08 4.76 7.54
C VAL A 27 7.40 4.98 8.25
N GLN A 28 8.41 5.39 7.49
CA GLN A 28 9.72 5.80 7.98
C GLN A 28 9.76 7.32 8.09
N VAL A 29 10.38 7.83 9.15
CA VAL A 29 10.63 9.25 9.36
C VAL A 29 12.03 9.46 9.93
N LYS A 30 12.54 10.69 9.96
CA LYS A 30 13.78 11.00 10.66
C LYS A 30 13.65 10.69 12.15
N LYS A 31 14.72 10.19 12.74
CA LYS A 31 14.79 9.89 14.17
C LYS A 31 14.50 11.13 15.01
N ASP A 32 13.61 10.97 15.99
CA ASP A 32 13.22 11.98 16.97
C ASP A 32 12.65 13.30 16.39
N ASP A 33 12.13 13.25 15.15
CA ASP A 33 11.59 14.41 14.45
C ASP A 33 10.07 14.58 14.60
N MET A 34 9.35 13.50 14.91
CA MET A 34 7.89 13.50 14.99
C MET A 34 7.40 13.42 16.43
N LYS A 35 6.45 14.30 16.77
CA LYS A 35 5.66 14.25 17.98
C LYS A 35 4.52 13.24 17.88
N GLU A 36 3.86 13.22 16.72
CA GLU A 36 2.71 12.37 16.45
C GLU A 36 2.63 12.01 14.96
N VAL A 37 2.21 10.79 14.68
CA VAL A 37 1.91 10.30 13.33
C VAL A 37 0.53 9.67 13.34
N ILE A 38 -0.36 10.12 12.47
CA ILE A 38 -1.73 9.63 12.37
C ILE A 38 -1.96 9.09 10.96
N LEU A 39 -2.52 7.90 10.86
CA LEU A 39 -3.03 7.34 9.63
C LEU A 39 -4.49 7.74 9.45
N HIS A 40 -4.80 8.38 8.33
CA HIS A 40 -6.16 8.59 7.85
C HIS A 40 -6.47 7.54 6.79
N TYR A 41 -7.61 6.87 6.89
CA TYR A 41 -7.95 5.79 5.96
C TYR A 41 -9.45 5.69 5.72
N GLU A 42 -9.80 5.17 4.56
CA GLU A 42 -11.19 4.96 4.14
C GLU A 42 -11.28 3.78 3.18
N ASP A 43 -12.49 3.21 3.04
CA ASP A 43 -12.76 2.24 1.99
C ASP A 43 -12.91 2.95 0.65
N LYS A 44 -12.18 2.48 -0.35
CA LYS A 44 -12.18 3.02 -1.71
C LYS A 44 -13.56 3.05 -2.36
N TYR A 45 -14.41 2.09 -2.04
CA TYR A 45 -15.72 1.91 -2.66
C TYR A 45 -16.87 2.62 -1.94
N ILE A 46 -16.59 3.28 -0.82
CA ILE A 46 -17.60 4.11 -0.18
C ILE A 46 -17.85 5.36 -1.04
N PRO A 47 -19.13 5.68 -1.37
CA PRO A 47 -19.47 6.86 -2.14
C PRO A 47 -18.95 8.16 -1.50
N ILE A 48 -18.52 9.11 -2.34
CA ILE A 48 -17.95 10.41 -1.91
C ILE A 48 -18.94 11.23 -1.06
N GLU A 49 -20.23 11.02 -1.27
CA GLU A 49 -21.30 11.70 -0.52
C GLU A 49 -21.30 11.36 0.98
N ARG A 50 -20.72 10.20 1.35
CA ARG A 50 -20.55 9.80 2.75
C ARG A 50 -19.20 10.27 3.28
N LYS A 51 -19.06 11.57 3.52
CA LYS A 51 -17.81 12.20 3.99
C LYS A 51 -17.40 11.82 5.40
N ASP A 52 -18.30 11.24 6.19
CA ASP A 52 -18.13 10.85 7.59
C ASP A 52 -17.54 9.44 7.80
N THR A 53 -17.15 8.77 6.73
CA THR A 53 -16.62 7.40 6.78
C THR A 53 -15.11 7.31 6.89
N ARG A 54 -14.40 8.45 6.86
CA ARG A 54 -12.97 8.48 7.06
C ARG A 54 -12.63 8.22 8.51
N MET A 55 -11.77 7.26 8.73
CA MET A 55 -11.28 6.86 10.05
C MET A 55 -9.86 7.35 10.26
N THR A 56 -9.48 7.52 11.50
CA THR A 56 -8.13 7.91 11.89
C THR A 56 -7.57 6.94 12.92
N LEU A 57 -6.29 6.63 12.81
CA LEU A 57 -5.60 5.75 13.74
C LEU A 57 -4.23 6.32 14.09
N PRO A 58 -3.95 6.64 15.38
CA PRO A 58 -2.61 7.00 15.81
C PRO A 58 -1.63 5.85 15.57
N MET A 59 -0.51 6.17 14.94
CA MET A 59 0.54 5.19 14.65
C MET A 59 1.50 5.07 15.82
N LYS A 60 2.01 3.87 16.05
CA LYS A 60 2.95 3.58 17.14
C LYS A 60 4.37 3.50 16.59
N LYS A 61 5.33 4.12 17.28
CA LYS A 61 6.76 3.91 17.02
C LYS A 61 7.10 2.46 17.41
N VAL A 62 7.51 1.66 16.42
CA VAL A 62 7.80 0.22 16.61
C VAL A 62 9.28 -0.10 16.53
N ALA A 63 10.07 0.75 15.85
CA ALA A 63 11.49 0.55 15.71
C ALA A 63 12.21 1.88 15.53
N THR A 64 13.49 1.90 15.91
CA THR A 64 14.41 3.02 15.71
C THR A 64 15.72 2.46 15.12
N SER A 65 16.19 3.06 14.05
CA SER A 65 17.52 2.83 13.51
C SER A 65 18.50 3.95 13.91
N GLN A 66 19.67 3.95 13.33
CA GLN A 66 20.63 5.03 13.58
C GLN A 66 20.11 6.41 13.18
N PHE A 67 19.34 6.49 12.08
CA PHE A 67 18.88 7.76 11.48
C PHE A 67 17.38 7.90 11.38
N HIS A 68 16.60 6.81 11.55
CA HIS A 68 15.17 6.81 11.30
C HIS A 68 14.38 6.14 12.42
N ASP A 69 13.18 6.62 12.60
CA ASP A 69 12.11 5.98 13.36
C ASP A 69 11.09 5.37 12.40
N TYR A 70 10.49 4.25 12.82
CA TYR A 70 9.45 3.55 12.07
C TYR A 70 8.17 3.54 12.88
N TYR A 71 7.10 4.04 12.26
CA TYR A 71 5.77 4.03 12.84
C TYR A 71 4.88 3.04 12.11
N GLU A 72 4.04 2.35 12.86
CA GLU A 72 3.06 1.38 12.33
C GLU A 72 1.65 1.66 12.83
N ALA A 73 0.70 1.45 11.93
CA ALA A 73 -0.71 1.27 12.23
C ALA A 73 -1.11 -0.17 11.90
N GLN A 74 -1.83 -0.80 12.83
CA GLN A 74 -2.42 -2.11 12.64
C GLN A 74 -3.92 -1.93 12.47
N LEU A 75 -4.42 -2.26 11.28
CA LEU A 75 -5.81 -2.13 10.90
C LEU A 75 -6.47 -3.50 11.00
N GLN A 76 -7.45 -3.60 11.90
CA GLN A 76 -8.30 -4.79 11.99
C GLN A 76 -9.56 -4.50 11.19
N MET A 77 -9.67 -5.04 9.98
CA MET A 77 -10.66 -4.55 9.02
C MET A 77 -11.17 -5.63 8.07
N HIS A 78 -12.47 -5.54 7.80
CA HIS A 78 -13.13 -6.24 6.69
C HIS A 78 -13.30 -5.30 5.47
N LEU A 79 -12.27 -4.53 5.11
CA LEU A 79 -12.33 -3.63 3.95
C LEU A 79 -11.92 -4.34 2.67
N ILE A 80 -12.58 -3.99 1.57
CA ILE A 80 -12.26 -4.55 0.25
C ILE A 80 -10.99 -3.92 -0.33
N CYS A 81 -10.91 -2.62 -0.27
CA CYS A 81 -9.77 -1.84 -0.74
C CYS A 81 -9.59 -0.62 0.16
N LEU A 82 -8.36 -0.36 0.52
CA LEU A 82 -8.01 0.71 1.44
C LEU A 82 -7.39 1.89 0.69
N ARG A 83 -7.90 3.09 0.97
CA ARG A 83 -7.22 4.35 0.67
C ARG A 83 -6.78 5.02 1.93
N TYR A 84 -5.60 5.64 1.92
CA TYR A 84 -5.04 6.25 3.12
C TYR A 84 -4.02 7.33 2.80
N PHE A 85 -3.75 8.15 3.80
CA PHE A 85 -2.67 9.11 3.83
C PHE A 85 -2.20 9.33 5.27
N PHE A 86 -1.07 9.96 5.44
CA PHE A 86 -0.47 10.22 6.74
C PHE A 86 -0.62 11.69 7.12
N GLU A 87 -0.85 11.94 8.41
CA GLU A 87 -0.71 13.24 9.04
C GLU A 87 0.49 13.16 9.98
N PHE A 88 1.44 14.05 9.81
CA PHE A 88 2.60 14.19 10.65
C PHE A 88 2.50 15.48 11.45
N THR A 89 2.80 15.40 12.75
CA THR A 89 2.98 16.57 13.61
C THR A 89 4.41 16.53 14.12
N ASP A 90 5.17 17.56 13.84
CA ASP A 90 6.55 17.66 14.31
C ASP A 90 6.66 18.12 15.77
N MET A 91 7.90 18.22 16.28
CA MET A 91 8.17 18.63 17.67
C MET A 91 7.80 20.09 17.95
N GLN A 92 7.63 20.93 16.92
CA GLN A 92 7.19 22.32 16.99
C GLN A 92 5.65 22.45 16.91
N GLY A 93 4.95 21.38 16.55
CA GLY A 93 3.50 21.35 16.36
C GLY A 93 3.06 21.73 14.96
N GLU A 94 3.97 21.79 14.00
CA GLU A 94 3.63 21.98 12.59
C GLU A 94 3.04 20.68 12.02
N LYS A 95 1.94 20.82 11.29
CA LYS A 95 1.25 19.69 10.66
C LYS A 95 1.49 19.64 9.18
N VAL A 96 1.71 18.43 8.66
CA VAL A 96 1.87 18.14 7.24
C VAL A 96 1.17 16.82 6.91
N TYR A 97 0.59 16.76 5.73
CA TYR A 97 -0.08 15.58 5.19
C TYR A 97 0.74 14.98 4.06
N TYR A 98 0.78 13.65 3.98
CA TYR A 98 1.54 12.93 2.96
C TYR A 98 0.68 11.84 2.33
N GLY A 99 0.46 11.93 1.04
CA GLY A 99 -0.30 10.97 0.25
C GLY A 99 0.18 10.93 -1.19
N ASN A 100 0.13 9.76 -1.80
CA ASN A 100 0.55 9.53 -3.19
C ASN A 100 1.91 10.19 -3.54
N TYR A 101 2.89 10.07 -2.62
CA TYR A 101 4.26 10.62 -2.74
C TYR A 101 4.36 12.15 -2.76
N GLU A 102 3.30 12.86 -2.37
CA GLU A 102 3.25 14.33 -2.30
C GLU A 102 2.93 14.82 -0.90
N PHE A 103 3.48 15.97 -0.54
CA PHE A 103 3.22 16.65 0.73
C PHE A 103 2.21 17.78 0.55
N ASP A 104 1.37 17.98 1.57
CA ASP A 104 0.39 19.05 1.62
C ASP A 104 0.34 19.68 3.02
N LYS A 105 0.07 20.98 3.07
CA LYS A 105 -0.17 21.70 4.34
C LYS A 105 -1.62 21.60 4.80
N GLU A 106 -2.52 21.27 3.88
CA GLU A 106 -3.94 21.08 4.15
C GLU A 106 -4.31 19.60 4.11
N CYS A 107 -5.32 19.24 4.92
CA CYS A 107 -5.80 17.86 4.96
C CYS A 107 -6.25 17.39 3.56
N ILE A 108 -5.73 16.25 3.15
CA ILE A 108 -5.99 15.68 1.82
C ILE A 108 -7.48 15.28 1.74
N THR A 109 -8.20 15.94 0.84
CA THR A 109 -9.62 15.65 0.54
C THR A 109 -9.79 14.98 -0.81
N ASN A 110 -8.86 15.22 -1.75
CA ASN A 110 -8.87 14.58 -3.06
C ASN A 110 -8.36 13.14 -2.94
N ARG A 111 -9.21 12.19 -3.34
CA ARG A 111 -8.90 10.75 -3.30
C ARG A 111 -7.75 10.33 -4.20
N ASP A 112 -7.49 11.05 -5.30
CA ASP A 112 -6.40 10.75 -6.22
C ASP A 112 -5.02 11.07 -5.61
N ARG A 113 -5.01 11.84 -4.52
CA ARG A 113 -3.81 12.18 -3.74
C ARG A 113 -3.59 11.25 -2.54
N MET A 114 -4.37 10.20 -2.40
CA MET A 114 -4.20 9.18 -1.37
C MET A 114 -3.42 7.98 -1.92
N PHE A 115 -2.76 7.26 -1.04
CA PHE A 115 -2.24 5.94 -1.38
C PHE A 115 -3.39 4.97 -1.56
N ASP A 116 -3.33 4.14 -2.58
CA ASP A 116 -4.28 3.06 -2.85
C ASP A 116 -3.61 1.73 -2.49
N CYS A 117 -4.13 1.03 -1.48
CA CYS A 117 -3.66 -0.31 -1.20
C CYS A 117 -4.17 -1.27 -2.28
N PRO A 118 -3.28 -1.90 -3.06
CA PRO A 118 -3.68 -2.78 -4.15
C PRO A 118 -4.17 -4.15 -3.66
N GLN A 119 -4.05 -4.43 -2.37
CA GLN A 119 -4.39 -5.74 -1.82
C GLN A 119 -5.88 -5.81 -1.52
N ASN A 120 -6.48 -6.87 -2.00
CA ASN A 120 -7.84 -7.22 -1.64
C ASN A 120 -7.84 -7.82 -0.23
N LEU A 121 -8.53 -7.17 0.70
CA LEU A 121 -8.54 -7.56 2.11
C LEU A 121 -9.74 -8.45 2.47
N ARG A 122 -10.55 -8.88 1.49
CA ARG A 122 -11.65 -9.83 1.73
C ARG A 122 -11.11 -11.25 1.82
N GLU A 123 -11.54 -11.96 2.85
CA GLU A 123 -11.23 -13.39 3.03
C GLU A 123 -11.63 -14.25 1.82
N GLU A 124 -12.79 -13.96 1.23
CA GLU A 124 -13.36 -14.68 0.09
C GLU A 124 -12.57 -14.50 -1.21
N GLU A 125 -11.74 -13.45 -1.28
CA GLU A 125 -10.95 -13.08 -2.44
C GLU A 125 -9.44 -13.28 -2.21
N MET A 126 -9.03 -13.75 -1.03
CA MET A 126 -7.65 -14.15 -0.79
C MET A 126 -7.36 -15.41 -1.59
N PHE A 127 -6.55 -15.24 -2.63
CA PHE A 127 -6.14 -16.36 -3.47
C PHE A 127 -5.20 -17.29 -2.69
N GLU A 128 -5.71 -18.45 -2.32
CA GLU A 128 -4.87 -19.53 -1.82
C GLU A 128 -4.18 -20.21 -2.99
N VAL A 129 -2.86 -20.14 -3.04
CA VAL A 129 -2.07 -20.87 -4.03
C VAL A 129 -2.27 -22.36 -3.77
N PRO A 130 -2.88 -23.14 -4.68
CA PRO A 130 -3.05 -24.58 -4.49
C PRO A 130 -1.70 -25.25 -4.24
N GLN A 131 -1.68 -26.23 -3.34
CA GLN A 131 -0.43 -26.88 -2.90
C GLN A 131 0.35 -27.50 -4.09
N TRP A 132 -0.36 -27.93 -5.15
CA TRP A 132 0.28 -28.44 -6.37
C TRP A 132 1.03 -27.37 -7.16
N ALA A 133 0.64 -26.09 -7.05
CA ALA A 133 1.26 -24.97 -7.75
C ALA A 133 2.45 -24.39 -6.97
N ALA A 134 2.54 -24.67 -5.66
CA ALA A 134 3.67 -24.27 -4.85
C ALA A 134 4.96 -24.87 -5.40
N ASN A 135 5.97 -24.05 -5.59
CA ASN A 135 7.29 -24.45 -6.14
C ASN A 135 7.26 -24.94 -7.60
N LYS A 136 6.23 -24.58 -8.38
CA LYS A 136 6.16 -24.88 -9.82
C LYS A 136 6.47 -23.63 -10.63
N VAL A 137 7.15 -23.85 -11.75
CA VAL A 137 7.31 -22.83 -12.79
C VAL A 137 6.34 -23.16 -13.90
N VAL A 138 5.42 -22.25 -14.19
CA VAL A 138 4.41 -22.42 -15.22
C VAL A 138 4.83 -21.63 -16.45
N TYR A 139 4.95 -22.30 -17.59
CA TYR A 139 5.18 -21.66 -18.87
C TYR A 139 3.89 -21.70 -19.70
N GLN A 140 3.47 -20.54 -20.14
CA GLN A 140 2.38 -20.42 -21.10
C GLN A 140 2.97 -19.89 -22.41
N TYR A 141 2.76 -20.59 -23.51
CA TYR A 141 3.12 -20.12 -24.82
C TYR A 141 1.91 -20.19 -25.76
N PHE A 142 1.81 -19.20 -26.61
CA PHE A 142 0.79 -19.16 -27.64
C PHE A 142 1.45 -19.59 -28.97
N SER A 143 1.02 -20.70 -29.52
CA SER A 143 1.58 -21.25 -30.78
C SER A 143 1.51 -20.25 -31.94
N VAL A 144 0.50 -19.39 -31.95
CA VAL A 144 0.36 -18.32 -32.97
C VAL A 144 1.48 -17.27 -32.89
N ALA A 145 2.02 -17.01 -31.69
CA ALA A 145 3.11 -16.07 -31.52
C ALA A 145 4.49 -16.66 -31.88
N LEU A 146 4.61 -17.98 -31.91
CA LEU A 146 5.85 -18.68 -32.24
C LEU A 146 5.97 -18.96 -33.75
N CYS A 147 4.91 -18.77 -34.52
CA CYS A 147 4.93 -18.89 -36.00
C CYS A 147 5.51 -17.61 -36.61
N HIS A 148 6.75 -17.26 -36.33
CA HIS A 148 7.44 -16.18 -37.03
C HIS A 148 8.22 -16.68 -38.24
N ASN A 149 7.72 -16.25 -39.39
CA ASN A 149 8.46 -16.02 -40.63
C ASN A 149 9.68 -16.91 -40.85
N THR A 150 9.44 -18.06 -41.38
CA THR A 150 10.34 -18.54 -42.44
C THR A 150 9.72 -18.13 -43.78
N ALA A 151 10.33 -17.15 -44.42
CA ALA A 151 10.13 -16.93 -45.85
C ALA A 151 10.46 -18.23 -46.58
N GLY A 152 9.45 -18.92 -47.12
CA GLY A 152 9.62 -20.18 -47.81
C GLY A 152 8.95 -21.34 -47.08
N GLY A 153 7.70 -21.52 -47.37
CA GLY A 153 6.79 -22.63 -47.22
C GLY A 153 7.25 -23.87 -46.46
N GLN A 154 6.65 -24.07 -45.33
CA GLN A 154 5.97 -25.30 -44.91
C GLN A 154 5.47 -25.09 -43.50
N ARG A 155 4.15 -25.16 -43.30
CA ARG A 155 3.53 -25.17 -42.00
C ARG A 155 3.88 -26.47 -41.30
N ALA A 156 4.66 -26.42 -40.23
CA ALA A 156 4.69 -27.51 -39.28
C ALA A 156 3.47 -27.35 -38.36
N VAL A 157 2.52 -28.25 -38.49
CA VAL A 157 1.45 -28.47 -37.53
C VAL A 157 2.02 -29.45 -36.50
N VAL A 158 2.11 -29.02 -35.27
CA VAL A 158 2.29 -29.91 -34.13
C VAL A 158 0.98 -29.89 -33.35
#